data_d8d4d73610ec6e5881ffe36d6c297754
#
_entry.id   d8d4d73610ec6e5881ffe36d6c297754
#
_cell.length_a   1.000
_cell.length_b   1.000
_cell.length_c   1.000
_cell.angle_alpha   90.00
_cell.angle_beta   90.00
_cell.angle_gamma   90.00
#
_symmetry.space_group_name_H-M   'P 1'
#
loop_
_entity.id
_entity.type
_entity.pdbx_description
1 polymer ?
#
loop_
_entity_poly.entity_id
_entity_poly.type
_entity_poly.pdbx_seq_one_letter_code
_entity_poly.pdbx_strand_id
1 'polypeptide(L)'
;ANMGGDKKPSFEYFQSGPGKTVIAEATLTDDAISRVLRTTPEDLEALSWAGTHGAVASGMQSVAFTPASAIAAVFAATGQDLGMVGTSSMAHGTGRRVDGGLHVSIRFPGLEIGTVGGGTTLPSARDWLASIDCAGPGKVYRFAQILAAAALAPETSASAAMETAGPEN
;
A
#
# COMPACT_ATOMS: atom_id res chain seq x y z
N ALA A 1 14.49 9.54 -24.04
CA ALA A 1 13.68 9.81 -22.88
C ALA A 1 12.74 8.66 -22.47
N ASN A 2 12.54 7.64 -23.27
CA ASN A 2 11.65 6.51 -22.93
C ASN A 2 12.41 5.22 -22.58
N MET A 3 13.68 5.34 -22.23
CA MET A 3 14.55 4.22 -21.85
C MET A 3 14.67 4.07 -20.32
N GLY A 4 14.22 5.08 -19.56
CA GLY A 4 14.15 5.01 -18.10
C GLY A 4 12.85 4.37 -17.60
N GLY A 5 12.84 3.97 -16.35
CA GLY A 5 11.68 3.35 -15.68
C GLY A 5 10.57 4.33 -15.29
N ASP A 6 10.66 5.61 -15.65
CA ASP A 6 9.66 6.62 -15.32
C ASP A 6 8.26 6.19 -15.72
N LYS A 7 7.31 6.21 -14.78
CA LYS A 7 5.91 5.80 -14.93
C LYS A 7 5.71 4.33 -15.37
N LYS A 8 6.75 3.51 -15.30
CA LYS A 8 6.70 2.10 -15.71
C LYS A 8 7.19 1.21 -14.57
N PRO A 9 6.35 0.33 -14.04
CA PRO A 9 6.77 -0.64 -13.02
C PRO A 9 7.92 -1.49 -13.53
N SER A 10 8.98 -1.58 -12.73
CA SER A 10 10.13 -2.44 -13.03
C SER A 10 10.74 -2.95 -11.73
N PHE A 11 11.56 -4.00 -11.83
CA PHE A 11 12.24 -4.58 -10.67
C PHE A 11 13.23 -3.59 -10.01
N GLU A 12 13.70 -2.61 -10.75
CA GLU A 12 14.58 -1.56 -10.28
C GLU A 12 14.00 -0.78 -9.10
N TYR A 13 12.65 -0.60 -9.06
CA TYR A 13 11.97 0.10 -7.96
C TYR A 13 12.20 -0.54 -6.59
N PHE A 14 12.45 -1.85 -6.52
CA PHE A 14 12.75 -2.52 -5.26
C PHE A 14 14.19 -2.33 -4.79
N GLN A 15 15.07 -1.95 -5.69
CA GLN A 15 16.50 -1.76 -5.41
C GLN A 15 16.87 -0.29 -5.21
N SER A 16 16.48 0.58 -6.11
CA SER A 16 16.93 1.98 -6.14
C SER A 16 15.97 2.91 -6.87
N GLY A 17 14.68 2.62 -6.85
CA GLY A 17 13.67 3.43 -7.53
C GLY A 17 13.53 4.84 -6.96
N PRO A 18 12.95 5.77 -7.73
CA PRO A 18 12.62 7.11 -7.24
C PRO A 18 11.54 7.05 -6.16
N GLY A 19 11.34 8.17 -5.45
CA GLY A 19 10.31 8.29 -4.44
C GLY A 19 10.78 7.98 -3.02
N LYS A 20 9.84 7.68 -2.15
CA LYS A 20 10.07 7.42 -0.72
C LYS A 20 9.85 5.95 -0.41
N THR A 21 10.84 5.31 0.21
CA THR A 21 10.63 3.99 0.81
C THR A 21 9.94 4.15 2.15
N VAL A 22 8.86 3.41 2.36
CA VAL A 22 8.09 3.43 3.60
C VAL A 22 7.55 2.04 3.92
N ILE A 23 7.48 1.74 5.22
CA ILE A 23 6.83 0.55 5.75
C ILE A 23 5.74 1.00 6.71
N ALA A 24 4.55 0.41 6.60
CA ALA A 24 3.51 0.48 7.61
C ALA A 24 3.25 -0.93 8.12
N GLU A 25 3.07 -1.04 9.44
CA GLU A 25 2.85 -2.32 10.09
C GLU A 25 1.92 -2.20 11.28
N ALA A 26 1.23 -3.28 11.60
CA ALA A 26 0.34 -3.37 12.75
C ALA A 26 0.27 -4.81 13.24
N THR A 27 -0.06 -4.99 14.53
CA THR A 27 -0.43 -6.28 15.08
C THR A 27 -1.93 -6.28 15.35
N LEU A 28 -2.64 -7.20 14.71
CA LEU A 28 -4.07 -7.42 14.91
C LEU A 28 -4.24 -8.53 15.94
N THR A 29 -5.10 -8.32 16.94
CA THR A 29 -5.40 -9.34 17.93
C THR A 29 -6.30 -10.44 17.35
N ASP A 30 -6.23 -11.65 17.91
CA ASP A 30 -7.11 -12.79 17.55
C ASP A 30 -8.60 -12.37 17.63
N ASP A 31 -8.98 -11.60 18.65
CA ASP A 31 -10.35 -11.09 18.83
C ASP A 31 -10.74 -10.15 17.69
N ALA A 32 -9.87 -9.22 17.30
CA ALA A 32 -10.15 -8.30 16.18
C ALA A 32 -10.27 -9.04 14.84
N ILE A 33 -9.41 -10.02 14.59
CA ILE A 33 -9.45 -10.83 13.37
C ILE A 33 -10.76 -11.64 13.31
N SER A 34 -11.09 -12.34 14.39
CA SER A 34 -12.30 -13.16 14.43
C SER A 34 -13.58 -12.34 14.31
N ARG A 35 -13.71 -11.24 15.07
CA ARG A 35 -14.96 -10.45 15.13
C ARG A 35 -15.16 -9.49 13.98
N VAL A 36 -14.08 -8.87 13.49
CA VAL A 36 -14.16 -7.83 12.46
C VAL A 36 -13.90 -8.43 11.08
N LEU A 37 -12.83 -9.20 10.95
CA LEU A 37 -12.42 -9.76 9.66
C LEU A 37 -13.10 -11.10 9.37
N ARG A 38 -13.68 -11.78 10.38
CA ARG A 38 -14.42 -13.04 10.29
C ARG A 38 -13.60 -14.20 9.72
N THR A 39 -12.32 -14.22 9.99
CA THR A 39 -11.36 -15.23 9.57
C THR A 39 -10.44 -15.59 10.74
N THR A 40 -9.38 -16.35 10.49
CA THR A 40 -8.37 -16.72 11.49
C THR A 40 -6.99 -16.15 11.13
N PRO A 41 -6.10 -15.97 12.12
CA PRO A 41 -4.71 -15.58 11.83
C PRO A 41 -3.98 -16.59 10.95
N GLU A 42 -4.29 -17.89 11.12
CA GLU A 42 -3.72 -18.98 10.34
C GLU A 42 -4.07 -18.88 8.85
N ASP A 43 -5.34 -18.62 8.56
CA ASP A 43 -5.83 -18.50 7.17
C ASP A 43 -5.21 -17.27 6.49
N LEU A 44 -5.13 -16.14 7.20
CA LEU A 44 -4.48 -14.93 6.67
C LEU A 44 -2.97 -15.12 6.46
N GLU A 45 -2.27 -15.84 7.33
CA GLU A 45 -0.87 -16.19 7.13
C GLU A 45 -0.70 -17.11 5.92
N ALA A 46 -1.54 -18.13 5.79
CA ALA A 46 -1.53 -19.05 4.66
C ALA A 46 -1.78 -18.33 3.33
N LEU A 47 -2.75 -17.40 3.30
CA LEU A 47 -3.00 -16.55 2.13
C LEU A 47 -1.81 -15.67 1.78
N SER A 48 -1.19 -15.05 2.78
CA SER A 48 0.00 -14.22 2.58
C SER A 48 1.14 -15.04 1.94
N TRP A 49 1.33 -16.26 2.40
CA TRP A 49 2.31 -17.19 1.87
C TRP A 49 1.99 -17.59 0.42
N ALA A 50 0.75 -18.02 0.18
CA ALA A 50 0.28 -18.40 -1.14
C ALA A 50 0.35 -17.22 -2.14
N GLY A 51 -0.05 -16.02 -1.72
CA GLY A 51 0.01 -14.81 -2.53
C GLY A 51 1.44 -14.44 -2.92
N THR A 52 2.38 -14.50 -1.98
CA THR A 52 3.80 -14.23 -2.25
C THR A 52 4.39 -15.22 -3.27
N HIS A 53 4.17 -16.52 -3.06
CA HIS A 53 4.69 -17.55 -3.94
C HIS A 53 4.01 -17.53 -5.31
N GLY A 54 2.69 -17.30 -5.35
CA GLY A 54 1.93 -17.15 -6.58
C GLY A 54 2.40 -15.94 -7.41
N ALA A 55 2.64 -14.80 -6.77
CA ALA A 55 3.16 -13.63 -7.43
C ALA A 55 4.54 -13.89 -8.05
N VAL A 56 5.46 -14.48 -7.29
CA VAL A 56 6.80 -14.84 -7.79
C VAL A 56 6.71 -15.84 -8.96
N ALA A 57 5.91 -16.89 -8.82
CA ALA A 57 5.72 -17.90 -9.87
C ALA A 57 5.12 -17.33 -11.15
N SER A 58 4.30 -16.28 -11.04
CA SER A 58 3.67 -15.57 -12.16
C SER A 58 4.53 -14.44 -12.73
N GLY A 59 5.73 -14.19 -12.17
CA GLY A 59 6.60 -13.10 -12.60
C GLY A 59 6.11 -11.72 -12.19
N MET A 60 5.20 -11.62 -11.20
CA MET A 60 4.73 -10.34 -10.69
C MET A 60 5.80 -9.64 -9.87
N GLN A 61 5.84 -8.32 -10.00
CA GLN A 61 6.81 -7.46 -9.29
C GLN A 61 6.24 -6.86 -8.01
N SER A 62 4.94 -7.00 -7.79
CA SER A 62 4.24 -6.59 -6.58
C SER A 62 3.51 -7.79 -5.99
N VAL A 63 3.54 -7.94 -4.68
CA VAL A 63 2.91 -9.05 -3.95
C VAL A 63 1.81 -8.58 -3.01
N ALA A 64 1.31 -7.37 -3.20
CA ALA A 64 0.15 -6.83 -2.52
C ALA A 64 -1.03 -6.73 -3.50
N PHE A 65 -2.26 -6.90 -3.02
CA PHE A 65 -3.45 -7.03 -3.86
C PHE A 65 -4.10 -5.69 -4.22
N THR A 66 -4.17 -4.75 -3.27
CA THR A 66 -5.02 -3.56 -3.35
C THR A 66 -4.32 -2.20 -3.42
N PRO A 67 -2.99 -2.08 -3.33
CA PRO A 67 -2.34 -0.77 -3.20
C PRO A 67 -2.72 0.24 -4.28
N ALA A 68 -2.90 -0.22 -5.53
CA ALA A 68 -3.23 0.66 -6.64
C ALA A 68 -4.51 1.47 -6.41
N SER A 69 -5.53 0.87 -5.79
CA SER A 69 -6.80 1.55 -5.47
C SER A 69 -6.61 2.65 -4.43
N ALA A 70 -5.89 2.36 -3.35
CA ALA A 70 -5.61 3.33 -2.29
C ALA A 70 -4.73 4.47 -2.80
N ILE A 71 -3.65 4.13 -3.53
CA ILE A 71 -2.72 5.11 -4.13
C ILE A 71 -3.46 6.02 -5.11
N ALA A 72 -4.26 5.46 -6.02
CA ALA A 72 -5.01 6.25 -7.00
C ALA A 72 -5.99 7.23 -6.33
N ALA A 73 -6.75 6.78 -5.32
CA ALA A 73 -7.68 7.62 -4.59
C ALA A 73 -6.97 8.79 -3.89
N VAL A 74 -5.89 8.52 -3.17
CA VAL A 74 -5.13 9.56 -2.46
C VAL A 74 -4.44 10.49 -3.45
N PHE A 75 -3.86 9.97 -4.53
CA PHE A 75 -3.21 10.78 -5.56
C PHE A 75 -4.20 11.77 -6.21
N ALA A 76 -5.40 11.28 -6.57
CA ALA A 76 -6.45 12.13 -7.11
C ALA A 76 -6.88 13.23 -6.13
N ALA A 77 -7.08 12.88 -4.85
CA ALA A 77 -7.52 13.82 -3.82
C ALA A 77 -6.46 14.88 -3.48
N THR A 78 -5.18 14.52 -3.54
CA THR A 78 -4.07 15.38 -3.05
C THR A 78 -3.24 16.01 -4.17
N GLY A 79 -3.70 15.89 -5.43
CA GLY A 79 -3.05 16.53 -6.58
C GLY A 79 -1.68 15.94 -6.93
N GLN A 80 -1.47 14.65 -6.66
CA GLN A 80 -0.27 13.94 -7.08
C GLN A 80 -0.36 13.59 -8.58
N ASP A 81 0.78 13.27 -9.20
CA ASP A 81 0.81 12.82 -10.59
C ASP A 81 0.21 11.42 -10.75
N LEU A 82 -0.98 11.34 -11.34
CA LEU A 82 -1.68 10.06 -11.57
C LEU A 82 -0.91 9.10 -12.48
N GLY A 83 0.00 9.60 -13.32
CA GLY A 83 0.89 8.76 -14.11
C GLY A 83 1.85 7.92 -13.26
N MET A 84 2.09 8.31 -12.00
CA MET A 84 2.94 7.58 -11.05
C MET A 84 2.17 6.53 -10.23
N VAL A 85 0.87 6.34 -10.44
CA VAL A 85 0.09 5.33 -9.70
C VAL A 85 0.66 3.94 -9.93
N GLY A 86 1.02 3.59 -11.17
CA GLY A 86 1.56 2.27 -11.50
C GLY A 86 2.85 1.94 -10.76
N THR A 87 3.79 2.87 -10.69
CA THR A 87 5.07 2.70 -9.99
C THR A 87 4.93 2.82 -8.48
N SER A 88 4.19 3.81 -8.01
CA SER A 88 3.98 4.06 -6.58
C SER A 88 3.13 2.98 -5.89
N SER A 89 2.35 2.21 -6.63
CA SER A 89 1.54 1.11 -6.07
C SER A 89 2.27 -0.21 -5.97
N MET A 90 3.50 -0.30 -6.46
CA MET A 90 4.33 -1.49 -6.24
C MET A 90 4.59 -1.66 -4.74
N ALA A 91 4.16 -2.77 -4.18
CA ALA A 91 4.28 -3.01 -2.75
C ALA A 91 4.47 -4.49 -2.42
N HIS A 92 5.07 -4.74 -1.27
CA HIS A 92 5.16 -6.05 -0.65
C HIS A 92 4.30 -6.06 0.62
N GLY A 93 3.19 -6.79 0.57
CA GLY A 93 2.37 -7.10 1.74
C GLY A 93 2.83 -8.40 2.40
N THR A 94 2.81 -8.46 3.71
CA THR A 94 3.07 -9.69 4.48
C THR A 94 2.14 -9.82 5.66
N GLY A 95 1.72 -11.05 5.96
CA GLY A 95 1.04 -11.42 7.17
C GLY A 95 1.78 -12.58 7.85
N ARG A 96 2.05 -12.46 9.14
CA ARG A 96 2.74 -13.49 9.92
C ARG A 96 2.10 -13.65 11.28
N ARG A 97 1.81 -14.89 11.66
CA ARG A 97 1.31 -15.19 12.98
C ARG A 97 2.30 -14.80 14.08
N VAL A 98 1.77 -14.23 15.13
CA VAL A 98 2.49 -13.87 16.36
C VAL A 98 1.66 -14.29 17.59
N ASP A 99 2.24 -14.24 18.77
CA ASP A 99 1.49 -14.53 20.01
C ASP A 99 0.30 -13.58 20.14
N GLY A 100 -0.90 -14.17 20.22
CA GLY A 100 -2.16 -13.43 20.38
C GLY A 100 -2.69 -12.72 19.15
N GLY A 101 -2.18 -13.04 17.94
CA GLY A 101 -2.69 -12.42 16.72
C GLY A 101 -1.86 -12.59 15.46
N LEU A 102 -1.97 -11.60 14.58
CA LEU A 102 -1.28 -11.54 13.30
C LEU A 102 -0.55 -10.21 13.16
N HIS A 103 0.73 -10.24 12.86
CA HIS A 103 1.49 -9.07 12.43
C HIS A 103 1.32 -8.90 10.92
N VAL A 104 0.82 -7.76 10.49
CA VAL A 104 0.66 -7.38 9.09
C VAL A 104 1.56 -6.21 8.75
N SER A 105 2.16 -6.22 7.58
CA SER A 105 2.96 -5.10 7.10
C SER A 105 2.83 -4.91 5.59
N ILE A 106 3.06 -3.67 5.15
CA ILE A 106 3.18 -3.33 3.74
C ILE A 106 4.40 -2.42 3.55
N ARG A 107 5.24 -2.77 2.58
CA ARG A 107 6.40 -1.97 2.19
C ARG A 107 6.20 -1.42 0.80
N PHE A 108 6.27 -0.11 0.66
CA PHE A 108 6.41 0.58 -0.63
C PHE A 108 7.86 0.92 -0.86
N PRO A 109 8.49 0.44 -1.94
CA PRO A 109 9.89 0.74 -2.25
C PRO A 109 10.09 2.16 -2.77
N GLY A 110 9.07 2.74 -3.46
CA GLY A 110 9.21 4.01 -4.14
C GLY A 110 7.91 4.78 -4.30
N LEU A 111 7.39 5.40 -3.23
CA LEU A 111 6.26 6.33 -3.33
C LEU A 111 6.70 7.66 -3.93
N GLU A 112 6.25 7.95 -5.13
CA GLU A 112 6.55 9.18 -5.86
C GLU A 112 5.52 10.26 -5.53
N ILE A 113 5.67 10.87 -4.36
CA ILE A 113 4.74 11.83 -3.77
C ILE A 113 5.42 13.14 -3.40
N GLY A 114 4.64 14.21 -3.35
CA GLY A 114 5.07 15.53 -2.92
C GLY A 114 4.03 16.24 -2.06
N THR A 115 4.49 17.21 -1.29
CA THR A 115 3.66 18.09 -0.45
C THR A 115 3.84 19.56 -0.79
N VAL A 116 4.60 19.84 -1.86
CA VAL A 116 4.95 21.17 -2.36
C VAL A 116 4.94 21.17 -3.88
N GLY A 117 4.37 22.21 -4.46
CA GLY A 117 4.37 22.43 -5.92
C GLY A 117 3.39 21.55 -6.70
N GLY A 118 3.36 21.72 -8.01
CA GLY A 118 2.48 20.96 -8.89
C GLY A 118 1.01 21.01 -8.49
N GLY A 119 0.30 19.91 -8.63
CA GLY A 119 -1.11 19.78 -8.29
C GLY A 119 -1.44 19.97 -6.81
N THR A 120 -0.46 19.86 -5.91
CA THR A 120 -0.66 20.07 -4.45
C THR A 120 -1.01 21.51 -4.11
N THR A 121 -0.84 22.44 -5.04
CA THR A 121 -1.22 23.87 -4.90
C THR A 121 -2.67 24.15 -5.24
N LEU A 122 -3.36 23.21 -5.90
CA LEU A 122 -4.79 23.35 -6.18
C LEU A 122 -5.58 23.43 -4.85
N PRO A 123 -6.60 24.30 -4.76
CA PRO A 123 -7.30 24.54 -3.49
C PRO A 123 -7.77 23.25 -2.80
N SER A 124 -8.49 22.39 -3.50
CA SER A 124 -9.01 21.15 -2.94
C SER A 124 -7.89 20.17 -2.48
N ALA A 125 -6.83 20.04 -3.29
CA ALA A 125 -5.71 19.18 -2.94
C ALA A 125 -4.95 19.70 -1.72
N ARG A 126 -4.76 21.01 -1.63
CA ARG A 126 -4.15 21.68 -0.49
C ARG A 126 -4.98 21.50 0.78
N ASP A 127 -6.30 21.61 0.68
CA ASP A 127 -7.21 21.43 1.83
C ASP A 127 -7.15 19.97 2.33
N TRP A 128 -7.14 19.00 1.45
CA TRP A 128 -6.93 17.59 1.81
C TRP A 128 -5.60 17.38 2.51
N LEU A 129 -4.49 17.85 1.95
CA LEU A 129 -3.18 17.74 2.58
C LEU A 129 -3.12 18.46 3.93
N ALA A 130 -3.78 19.61 4.06
CA ALA A 130 -3.84 20.36 5.31
C ALA A 130 -4.63 19.61 6.38
N SER A 131 -5.72 18.93 6.02
CA SER A 131 -6.57 18.19 6.97
C SER A 131 -5.82 17.04 7.68
N ILE A 132 -4.76 16.51 7.05
CA ILE A 132 -3.89 15.47 7.62
C ILE A 132 -2.53 16.02 8.07
N ASP A 133 -2.39 17.34 8.17
CA ASP A 133 -1.13 18.02 8.49
C ASP A 133 0.02 17.67 7.54
N CYS A 134 -0.25 17.59 6.24
CA CYS A 134 0.74 17.25 5.21
C CYS A 134 0.94 18.35 4.14
N ALA A 135 0.32 19.51 4.27
CA ALA A 135 0.55 20.61 3.33
C ALA A 135 1.88 21.33 3.61
N GLY A 136 2.67 21.57 2.56
CA GLY A 136 3.88 22.40 2.62
C GLY A 136 5.19 21.63 2.80
N PRO A 137 6.31 22.36 2.93
CA PRO A 137 7.64 21.76 2.98
C PRO A 137 7.87 20.94 4.24
N GLY A 138 8.72 19.90 4.11
CA GLY A 138 9.10 19.02 5.22
C GLY A 138 8.07 17.95 5.59
N LYS A 139 6.91 17.90 4.96
CA LYS A 139 5.80 17.01 5.31
C LYS A 139 5.76 15.69 4.53
N VAL A 140 6.60 15.49 3.54
CA VAL A 140 6.54 14.35 2.61
C VAL A 140 6.69 13.00 3.30
N TYR A 141 7.53 12.89 4.34
CA TYR A 141 7.69 11.63 5.06
C TYR A 141 6.46 11.28 5.90
N ARG A 142 5.86 12.29 6.56
CA ARG A 142 4.58 12.10 7.24
C ARG A 142 3.49 11.66 6.26
N PHE A 143 3.43 12.29 5.09
CA PHE A 143 2.48 11.91 4.05
C PHE A 143 2.71 10.47 3.56
N ALA A 144 3.95 10.06 3.35
CA ALA A 144 4.29 8.69 2.99
C ALA A 144 3.81 7.66 4.03
N GLN A 145 4.00 7.95 5.32
CA GLN A 145 3.56 7.09 6.42
C GLN A 145 2.04 6.96 6.47
N ILE A 146 1.32 8.07 6.36
CA ILE A 146 -0.16 8.06 6.33
C ILE A 146 -0.67 7.28 5.13
N LEU A 147 -0.08 7.48 3.95
CA LEU A 147 -0.46 6.78 2.73
C LEU A 147 -0.21 5.27 2.82
N ALA A 148 0.92 4.86 3.37
CA ALA A 148 1.23 3.45 3.58
C ALA A 148 0.25 2.79 4.58
N ALA A 149 -0.09 3.46 5.67
CA ALA A 149 -1.09 2.98 6.63
C ALA A 149 -2.49 2.90 6.01
N ALA A 150 -2.86 3.92 5.21
CA ALA A 150 -4.12 3.93 4.48
C ALA A 150 -4.22 2.82 3.42
N ALA A 151 -3.08 2.36 2.88
CA ALA A 151 -3.04 1.23 1.96
C ALA A 151 -3.03 -0.13 2.68
N LEU A 152 -2.42 -0.23 3.86
CA LEU A 152 -2.39 -1.46 4.66
C LEU A 152 -3.80 -1.89 5.10
N ALA A 153 -4.66 -0.95 5.47
CA ALA A 153 -6.00 -1.26 5.95
C ALA A 153 -6.88 -1.98 4.91
N PRO A 154 -7.07 -1.48 3.67
CA PRO A 154 -7.81 -2.21 2.64
C PRO A 154 -7.11 -3.49 2.18
N GLU A 155 -5.78 -3.55 2.19
CA GLU A 155 -5.03 -4.77 1.90
C GLU A 155 -5.41 -5.89 2.88
N THR A 156 -5.41 -5.60 4.18
CA THR A 156 -5.79 -6.55 5.22
C THR A 156 -7.26 -6.96 5.09
N SER A 157 -8.16 -6.00 4.82
CA SER A 157 -9.58 -6.27 4.64
C SER A 157 -9.88 -7.11 3.39
N ALA A 158 -9.20 -6.84 2.29
CA ALA A 158 -9.34 -7.63 1.05
C ALA A 158 -8.80 -9.05 1.22
N SER A 159 -7.69 -9.21 1.91
CA SER A 159 -7.14 -10.53 2.25
C SER A 159 -8.16 -11.37 3.03
N ALA A 160 -8.78 -10.77 4.05
CA ALA A 160 -9.82 -11.46 4.82
C ALA A 160 -11.06 -11.80 3.96
N ALA A 161 -11.47 -10.90 3.09
CA ALA A 161 -12.60 -11.14 2.19
C ALA A 161 -12.33 -12.29 1.20
N MET A 162 -11.09 -12.42 0.71
CA MET A 162 -10.71 -13.53 -0.17
C MET A 162 -10.77 -14.88 0.54
N GLU A 163 -10.36 -14.96 1.81
CA GLU A 163 -10.45 -16.18 2.61
C GLU A 163 -11.89 -16.57 2.92
N THR A 164 -12.76 -15.58 3.17
CA THR A 164 -14.15 -15.85 3.52
C THR A 164 -15.07 -16.06 2.32
N ALA A 165 -14.64 -15.70 1.12
CA ALA A 165 -15.44 -15.80 -0.11
C ALA A 165 -15.46 -17.22 -0.66
N GLY A 166 -15.13 -18.24 -0.10
CA GLY A 166 -15.21 -19.64 -0.55
C GLY A 166 -15.25 -19.89 -2.08
N PRO A 167 -15.02 -21.09 -2.55
CA PRO A 167 -14.98 -21.38 -4.00
C PRO A 167 -16.33 -21.27 -4.73
N GLU A 168 -17.38 -20.88 -4.05
CA GLU A 168 -18.76 -20.86 -4.58
C GLU A 168 -19.31 -19.45 -4.91
N ASN A 169 -18.46 -18.41 -4.93
CA ASN A 169 -18.88 -17.05 -5.32
C ASN A 169 -18.22 -16.59 -6.61
#